data_30703c1c44a1d478733a78bc829e52d9
#
_entry.id   30703c1c44a1d478733a78bc829e52d9
#
_cell.length_a   1.000
_cell.length_b   1.000
_cell.length_c   1.000
_cell.angle_alpha   90.00
_cell.angle_beta   90.00
_cell.angle_gamma   90.00
#
_symmetry.space_group_name_H-M   'P 1'
#
loop_
_entity.id
_entity.type
_entity.pdbx_description
1 polymer ?
#
loop_
_entity_poly.entity_id
_entity_poly.type
_entity_poly.pdbx_seq_one_letter_code
_entity_poly.pdbx_strand_id
1 'polypeptide(L)'
;MQKYLKIKCKFIVILYFCQTILTKKVYSLNIMDRFSFLNAAHTEFFAQLYDQYLENPDSVEPSWRSFFQGFDFGMTTYNEENQVEQIANFAATNMDCSLVSDKLQKEFNVLKLIDGYRSRGHLFTKTNPVRERRASSPTLDITNFGLSSADLNTVFDAAKVIYIQPCSLQEIIKHLDTVYCQHIGIEYMYIRKPEVVEWIQKKLGINDNQPKFSLEGKKLILNKLNQAVSFENFLHTKYVGQKRFSLEGGESIIPALDALIEKAAEKGVEKFVMGMAHRGRLNVLANIFGKSTQDIFGEFDGKDYDQEYFDGDVKYHLGLTANKVTSTGKKININLAPNPSHLETVGAVIEGITRA
;
A
#
# COMPACT_ATOMS: atom_id res chain seq x y z
N MET A 1 -9.90 33.18 27.12
CA MET A 1 -10.52 33.48 25.81
C MET A 1 -9.91 32.53 24.77
N GLN A 2 -10.40 31.28 24.73
CA GLN A 2 -9.93 30.24 23.84
C GLN A 2 -11.01 30.00 22.80
N LYS A 3 -10.75 30.34 21.54
CA LYS A 3 -11.55 29.89 20.40
C LYS A 3 -10.76 28.80 19.69
N TYR A 4 -11.17 27.57 19.91
CA TYR A 4 -10.69 26.41 19.15
C TYR A 4 -11.26 26.48 17.73
N LEU A 5 -10.36 26.57 16.76
CA LEU A 5 -10.67 26.32 15.35
C LEU A 5 -10.97 24.81 15.18
N LYS A 6 -12.22 24.48 14.91
CA LYS A 6 -12.57 23.18 14.34
C LYS A 6 -12.12 23.16 12.89
N ILE A 7 -10.97 22.57 12.63
CA ILE A 7 -10.54 22.26 11.28
C ILE A 7 -11.39 21.06 10.81
N LYS A 8 -12.37 21.30 9.97
CA LYS A 8 -13.09 20.25 9.25
C LYS A 8 -12.12 19.68 8.21
N CYS A 9 -11.65 18.47 8.44
CA CYS A 9 -10.81 17.76 7.46
C CYS A 9 -11.60 17.46 6.18
N LYS A 10 -11.29 18.16 5.11
CA LYS A 10 -11.67 17.80 3.75
C LYS A 10 -10.60 16.84 3.23
N PHE A 11 -10.95 15.60 2.93
CA PHE A 11 -10.01 14.61 2.43
C PHE A 11 -10.14 14.40 0.93
N ILE A 12 -9.00 14.45 0.28
CA ILE A 12 -8.74 14.01 -1.06
C ILE A 12 -8.41 12.53 -1.00
N VAL A 13 -8.96 11.75 -1.90
CA VAL A 13 -8.41 10.44 -2.21
C VAL A 13 -7.45 10.57 -3.40
N ILE A 14 -6.30 11.12 -3.13
CA ILE A 14 -5.03 10.58 -3.56
C ILE A 14 -4.55 9.89 -2.29
N LEU A 15 -4.61 8.57 -2.21
CA LEU A 15 -4.12 7.71 -1.12
C LEU A 15 -3.34 8.41 0.01
N TYR A 16 -4.00 9.23 0.83
CA TYR A 16 -3.48 9.77 2.08
C TYR A 16 -4.43 9.37 3.20
N PHE A 17 -4.17 8.21 3.78
CA PHE A 17 -4.71 7.84 5.08
C PHE A 17 -3.80 8.42 6.15
N CYS A 18 -4.24 9.43 6.85
CA CYS A 18 -3.71 9.71 8.18
C CYS A 18 -4.65 10.63 8.98
N GLN A 19 -5.28 10.09 9.98
CA GLN A 19 -5.41 10.70 11.32
C GLN A 19 -6.27 9.80 12.21
N THR A 20 -5.64 9.03 13.04
CA THR A 20 -6.02 8.75 14.43
C THR A 20 -4.99 7.80 15.04
N ILE A 21 -3.83 8.29 15.42
CA ILE A 21 -3.02 7.71 16.50
C ILE A 21 -2.27 8.87 17.14
N LEU A 22 -2.90 9.51 18.09
CA LEU A 22 -2.24 10.41 19.02
C LEU A 22 -2.73 10.05 20.43
N THR A 23 -2.18 9.01 21.01
CA THR A 23 -2.00 8.82 22.46
C THR A 23 -1.34 7.49 22.71
N LYS A 24 -0.03 7.43 22.55
CA LYS A 24 0.92 6.57 23.28
C LYS A 24 2.31 6.76 22.68
N LYS A 25 2.95 7.86 23.00
CA LYS A 25 4.30 8.10 22.50
C LYS A 25 5.07 9.00 23.46
N VAL A 26 5.63 8.43 24.51
CA VAL A 26 6.67 9.09 25.29
C VAL A 26 7.90 8.17 25.57
N TYR A 27 7.83 6.87 25.31
CA TYR A 27 8.93 5.95 25.65
C TYR A 27 9.77 5.44 24.44
N SER A 28 9.40 5.78 23.20
CA SER A 28 10.05 5.19 22.01
C SER A 28 11.20 6.02 21.39
N LEU A 29 11.35 7.29 21.78
CA LEU A 29 12.33 8.19 21.11
C LEU A 29 13.80 7.88 21.41
N ASN A 30 14.12 7.27 22.58
CA ASN A 30 15.51 6.96 22.92
C ASN A 30 16.05 5.64 22.35
N ILE A 31 15.18 4.74 21.89
CA ILE A 31 15.59 3.43 21.33
C ILE A 31 15.90 3.56 19.84
N MET A 32 15.17 4.39 19.10
CA MET A 32 15.40 4.61 17.66
C MET A 32 16.80 5.17 17.36
N ASP A 33 17.36 6.01 18.21
CA ASP A 33 18.71 6.56 18.03
C ASP A 33 19.82 5.51 18.19
N ARG A 34 19.57 4.47 19.01
CA ARG A 34 20.57 3.42 19.26
C ARG A 34 20.81 2.50 18.08
N PHE A 35 19.81 2.31 17.23
CA PHE A 35 19.87 1.46 16.04
C PHE A 35 19.92 2.25 14.73
N SER A 36 20.37 3.52 14.79
CA SER A 36 20.44 4.41 13.62
C SER A 36 21.36 3.91 12.49
N PHE A 37 22.27 2.98 12.79
CA PHE A 37 23.15 2.32 11.82
C PHE A 37 22.41 1.20 11.03
N LEU A 38 21.21 0.81 11.46
CA LEU A 38 20.39 -0.17 10.77
C LEU A 38 19.47 0.51 9.78
N ASN A 39 19.03 -0.24 8.76
CA ASN A 39 18.05 0.29 7.83
C ASN A 39 16.77 0.69 8.58
N ALA A 40 16.29 1.92 8.39
CA ALA A 40 15.12 2.48 9.07
C ALA A 40 13.86 1.60 8.98
N ALA A 41 13.77 0.72 7.98
CA ALA A 41 12.65 -0.21 7.82
C ALA A 41 12.59 -1.33 8.87
N HIS A 42 13.68 -1.58 9.60
CA HIS A 42 13.79 -2.71 10.54
C HIS A 42 14.06 -2.29 11.98
N THR A 43 14.14 -0.99 12.27
CA THR A 43 14.46 -0.48 13.61
C THR A 43 13.52 -0.99 14.69
N GLU A 44 12.25 -1.14 14.39
CA GLU A 44 11.25 -1.63 15.36
C GLU A 44 11.44 -3.11 15.68
N PHE A 45 11.77 -3.93 14.69
CA PHE A 45 12.10 -5.34 14.90
C PHE A 45 13.31 -5.51 15.82
N PHE A 46 14.38 -4.73 15.58
CA PHE A 46 15.57 -4.77 16.44
C PHE A 46 15.28 -4.26 17.85
N ALA A 47 14.46 -3.20 17.98
CA ALA A 47 14.06 -2.68 19.27
C ALA A 47 13.29 -3.72 20.09
N GLN A 48 12.33 -4.43 19.48
CA GLN A 48 11.57 -5.49 20.13
C GLN A 48 12.44 -6.66 20.58
N LEU A 49 13.39 -7.09 19.74
CA LEU A 49 14.34 -8.15 20.12
C LEU A 49 15.29 -7.69 21.24
N TYR A 50 15.71 -6.42 21.22
CA TYR A 50 16.55 -5.86 22.27
C TYR A 50 15.81 -5.73 23.59
N ASP A 51 14.54 -5.31 23.59
CA ASP A 51 13.70 -5.28 24.79
C ASP A 51 13.51 -6.68 25.38
N GLN A 52 13.27 -7.70 24.53
CA GLN A 52 13.21 -9.10 24.97
C GLN A 52 14.54 -9.58 25.58
N TYR A 53 15.66 -9.20 24.99
CA TYR A 53 16.99 -9.50 25.53
C TYR A 53 17.23 -8.82 26.88
N LEU A 54 16.80 -7.56 27.06
CA LEU A 54 16.94 -6.85 28.33
C LEU A 54 16.08 -7.44 29.45
N GLU A 55 14.86 -7.92 29.10
CA GLU A 55 13.98 -8.59 30.09
C GLU A 55 14.51 -9.98 30.46
N ASN A 56 14.93 -10.76 29.48
CA ASN A 56 15.51 -12.09 29.70
C ASN A 56 16.46 -12.46 28.55
N PRO A 57 17.78 -12.42 28.73
CA PRO A 57 18.77 -12.75 27.71
C PRO A 57 18.59 -14.15 27.08
N ASP A 58 18.00 -15.09 27.84
CA ASP A 58 17.76 -16.46 27.37
C ASP A 58 16.48 -16.58 26.49
N SER A 59 15.67 -15.54 26.42
CA SER A 59 14.46 -15.50 25.58
C SER A 59 14.74 -15.25 24.11
N VAL A 60 15.92 -14.74 23.77
CA VAL A 60 16.36 -14.51 22.39
C VAL A 60 17.31 -15.61 21.94
N GLU A 61 17.32 -15.84 20.63
CA GLU A 61 18.18 -16.84 20.04
C GLU A 61 19.69 -16.49 20.29
N PRO A 62 20.58 -17.48 20.48
CA PRO A 62 21.98 -17.25 20.85
C PRO A 62 22.76 -16.26 19.97
N SER A 63 22.48 -16.21 18.68
CA SER A 63 23.12 -15.28 17.75
C SER A 63 22.73 -13.82 18.04
N TRP A 64 21.46 -13.56 18.33
CA TRP A 64 20.97 -12.24 18.74
C TRP A 64 21.49 -11.85 20.12
N ARG A 65 21.55 -12.79 21.04
CA ARG A 65 22.13 -12.56 22.36
C ARG A 65 23.59 -12.11 22.27
N SER A 66 24.40 -12.80 21.48
CA SER A 66 25.80 -12.42 21.25
C SER A 66 25.95 -11.07 20.59
N PHE A 67 25.06 -10.76 19.64
CA PHE A 67 25.00 -9.45 18.99
C PHE A 67 24.70 -8.34 19.99
N PHE A 68 23.66 -8.50 20.86
CA PHE A 68 23.28 -7.49 21.81
C PHE A 68 24.30 -7.36 22.96
N GLN A 69 24.96 -8.44 23.38
CA GLN A 69 26.10 -8.37 24.29
C GLN A 69 27.22 -7.54 23.72
N GLY A 70 27.58 -7.74 22.44
CA GLY A 70 28.58 -6.92 21.75
C GLY A 70 28.13 -5.48 21.58
N PHE A 71 26.85 -5.25 21.34
CA PHE A 71 26.26 -3.91 21.23
C PHE A 71 26.34 -3.15 22.56
N ASP A 72 25.93 -3.78 23.67
CA ASP A 72 26.00 -3.19 25.03
C ASP A 72 27.46 -2.93 25.44
N PHE A 73 28.35 -3.85 25.13
CA PHE A 73 29.79 -3.66 25.34
C PHE A 73 30.32 -2.45 24.56
N GLY A 74 29.96 -2.31 23.27
CA GLY A 74 30.32 -1.15 22.46
C GLY A 74 29.79 0.16 23.01
N MET A 75 28.55 0.17 23.54
CA MET A 75 27.94 1.35 24.14
C MET A 75 28.57 1.75 25.49
N THR A 76 29.02 0.78 26.27
CA THR A 76 29.68 1.03 27.57
C THR A 76 31.15 1.46 27.40
N THR A 77 31.81 1.03 26.31
CA THR A 77 33.25 1.29 26.08
C THR A 77 33.55 2.69 25.55
N TYR A 78 32.56 3.41 25.04
CA TYR A 78 32.74 4.81 24.61
C TYR A 78 32.78 5.83 25.77
N ASN A 79 32.58 5.39 27.02
CA ASN A 79 32.75 6.21 28.22
C ASN A 79 34.03 5.83 28.97
N GLU A 80 35.16 6.39 28.53
CA GLU A 80 36.45 6.67 29.20
C GLU A 80 37.04 5.67 30.26
N GLU A 81 38.28 5.27 29.95
CA GLU A 81 39.43 5.08 30.86
C GLU A 81 39.54 3.87 31.80
N ASN A 82 39.01 2.66 31.60
CA ASN A 82 39.49 1.49 32.38
C ASN A 82 39.17 0.13 31.72
N GLN A 83 39.89 -0.27 30.64
CA GLN A 83 39.36 -1.42 29.94
C GLN A 83 40.28 -2.43 29.27
N VAL A 84 41.52 -2.47 29.60
CA VAL A 84 42.43 -3.51 29.02
C VAL A 84 42.20 -4.90 29.66
N GLU A 85 41.78 -4.98 30.93
CA GLU A 85 41.53 -6.26 31.62
C GLU A 85 40.21 -6.94 31.29
N GLN A 86 39.15 -6.19 30.94
CA GLN A 86 37.84 -6.78 30.64
C GLN A 86 37.81 -7.40 29.23
N ILE A 87 38.59 -6.88 28.26
CA ILE A 87 38.68 -7.42 26.90
C ILE A 87 39.30 -8.82 26.90
N ALA A 88 40.26 -9.07 27.75
CA ALA A 88 40.94 -10.38 27.83
C ALA A 88 40.02 -11.50 28.39
N ASN A 89 39.08 -11.17 29.30
CA ASN A 89 38.15 -12.13 29.85
C ASN A 89 36.95 -12.45 28.95
N PHE A 90 36.56 -11.54 28.08
CA PHE A 90 35.51 -11.75 27.08
C PHE A 90 35.96 -12.67 25.92
N ALA A 91 37.23 -12.64 25.56
CA ALA A 91 37.77 -13.50 24.52
C ALA A 91 37.97 -14.97 24.97
N ALA A 92 37.85 -15.27 26.26
CA ALA A 92 38.12 -16.59 26.84
C ALA A 92 36.89 -17.51 26.95
N THR A 93 35.67 -17.01 26.72
CA THR A 93 34.48 -17.87 26.59
C THR A 93 34.42 -18.42 25.16
N ASN A 94 34.78 -19.72 25.05
CA ASN A 94 34.76 -20.50 23.81
C ASN A 94 33.35 -20.63 23.21
N MET A 95 32.76 -19.54 22.74
CA MET A 95 31.70 -19.60 21.72
C MET A 95 32.36 -19.49 20.36
N ASP A 96 32.03 -20.44 19.49
CA ASP A 96 32.51 -20.42 18.10
C ASP A 96 31.96 -19.18 17.38
N CYS A 97 32.67 -18.04 17.55
CA CYS A 97 32.29 -16.74 17.00
C CYS A 97 32.05 -16.79 15.49
N SER A 98 32.61 -17.77 14.80
CA SER A 98 32.48 -17.90 13.36
C SER A 98 31.04 -18.35 12.97
N LEU A 99 30.47 -19.32 13.67
CA LEU A 99 29.13 -19.85 13.42
C LEU A 99 28.04 -18.84 13.79
N VAL A 100 28.22 -18.13 14.92
CA VAL A 100 27.30 -17.08 15.35
C VAL A 100 27.30 -15.92 14.35
N SER A 101 28.50 -15.53 13.88
CA SER A 101 28.65 -14.48 12.86
C SER A 101 27.97 -14.85 11.53
N ASP A 102 28.12 -16.12 11.09
CA ASP A 102 27.51 -16.58 9.81
C ASP A 102 25.98 -16.59 9.89
N LYS A 103 25.42 -17.11 10.98
CA LYS A 103 23.95 -17.13 11.16
C LYS A 103 23.36 -15.73 11.22
N LEU A 104 24.00 -14.82 11.97
CA LEU A 104 23.57 -13.43 12.04
C LEU A 104 23.66 -12.75 10.67
N GLN A 105 24.73 -12.99 9.91
CA GLN A 105 24.85 -12.48 8.56
C GLN A 105 23.72 -12.97 7.65
N LYS A 106 23.30 -14.23 7.79
CA LYS A 106 22.17 -14.80 7.05
C LYS A 106 20.84 -14.18 7.45
N GLU A 107 20.60 -13.86 8.74
CA GLU A 107 19.42 -13.10 9.19
C GLU A 107 19.36 -11.73 8.48
N PHE A 108 20.45 -10.98 8.43
CA PHE A 108 20.52 -9.73 7.67
C PHE A 108 20.27 -9.93 6.17
N ASN A 109 20.73 -11.02 5.61
CA ASN A 109 20.49 -11.33 4.19
C ASN A 109 19.02 -11.63 3.94
N VAL A 110 18.32 -12.31 4.86
CA VAL A 110 16.87 -12.52 4.79
C VAL A 110 16.11 -11.20 4.90
N LEU A 111 16.53 -10.28 5.78
CA LEU A 111 15.93 -8.94 5.87
C LEU A 111 16.10 -8.17 4.53
N LYS A 112 17.28 -8.25 3.90
CA LYS A 112 17.48 -7.66 2.55
C LYS A 112 16.59 -8.30 1.49
N LEU A 113 16.36 -9.61 1.57
CA LEU A 113 15.43 -10.32 0.69
C LEU A 113 13.99 -9.80 0.88
N ILE A 114 13.53 -9.65 2.12
CA ILE A 114 12.22 -9.08 2.47
C ILE A 114 12.08 -7.67 1.86
N ASP A 115 13.07 -6.81 2.03
CA ASP A 115 13.08 -5.47 1.42
C ASP A 115 13.12 -5.51 -0.10
N GLY A 116 13.78 -6.49 -0.67
CA GLY A 116 13.76 -6.78 -2.10
C GLY A 116 12.33 -7.03 -2.62
N TYR A 117 11.57 -7.86 -1.92
CA TYR A 117 10.15 -8.11 -2.24
C TYR A 117 9.28 -6.87 -2.04
N ARG A 118 9.44 -6.14 -0.94
CA ARG A 118 8.70 -4.90 -0.64
C ARG A 118 8.90 -3.81 -1.70
N SER A 119 10.12 -3.68 -2.19
CA SER A 119 10.50 -2.64 -3.17
C SER A 119 10.26 -3.04 -4.62
N ARG A 120 10.40 -4.31 -4.98
CA ARG A 120 10.39 -4.79 -6.37
C ARG A 120 9.37 -5.90 -6.66
N GLY A 121 8.67 -6.45 -5.66
CA GLY A 121 7.72 -7.54 -5.85
C GLY A 121 6.65 -7.24 -6.89
N HIS A 122 6.19 -5.97 -6.95
CA HIS A 122 5.22 -5.52 -7.95
C HIS A 122 5.68 -5.72 -9.40
N LEU A 123 6.99 -5.78 -9.67
CA LEU A 123 7.55 -6.05 -10.99
C LEU A 123 7.39 -7.52 -11.42
N PHE A 124 7.16 -8.42 -10.47
CA PHE A 124 7.05 -9.87 -10.68
C PHE A 124 5.61 -10.38 -10.54
N THR A 125 4.63 -9.48 -10.44
CA THR A 125 3.21 -9.82 -10.30
C THR A 125 2.62 -10.44 -11.56
N LYS A 126 1.61 -11.31 -11.36
CA LYS A 126 0.83 -11.97 -12.42
C LYS A 126 -0.45 -11.19 -12.73
N THR A 127 -0.33 -9.89 -12.95
CA THR A 127 -1.49 -8.99 -13.16
C THR A 127 -2.04 -9.03 -14.59
N ASN A 128 -1.27 -9.52 -15.57
CA ASN A 128 -1.73 -9.65 -16.94
C ASN A 128 -2.24 -11.07 -17.20
N PRO A 129 -3.54 -11.26 -17.49
CA PRO A 129 -4.11 -12.59 -17.74
C PRO A 129 -3.75 -13.15 -19.13
N VAL A 130 -3.25 -12.33 -20.05
CA VAL A 130 -3.02 -12.69 -21.46
C VAL A 130 -1.55 -12.97 -21.76
N ARG A 131 -0.65 -12.28 -21.08
CA ARG A 131 0.80 -12.39 -21.33
C ARG A 131 1.56 -12.53 -20.03
N GLU A 132 2.57 -13.37 -20.05
CA GLU A 132 3.57 -13.38 -18.99
C GLU A 132 4.32 -12.05 -18.98
N ARG A 133 4.67 -11.60 -17.77
CA ARG A 133 5.48 -10.38 -17.61
C ARG A 133 6.89 -10.61 -18.13
N ARG A 134 7.49 -9.55 -18.64
CA ARG A 134 8.92 -9.54 -18.96
C ARG A 134 9.73 -9.76 -17.69
N ALA A 135 10.83 -10.51 -17.79
CA ALA A 135 11.76 -10.65 -16.70
C ALA A 135 12.34 -9.27 -16.31
N SER A 136 12.27 -8.94 -15.05
CA SER A 136 12.87 -7.73 -14.47
C SER A 136 14.21 -8.05 -13.85
N SER A 137 15.15 -7.11 -13.89
CA SER A 137 16.45 -7.23 -13.28
C SER A 137 16.69 -6.06 -12.31
N PRO A 138 17.33 -6.28 -11.14
CA PRO A 138 17.72 -7.58 -10.59
C PRO A 138 16.52 -8.43 -10.18
N THR A 139 16.66 -9.76 -10.29
CA THR A 139 15.64 -10.72 -9.89
C THR A 139 15.47 -10.76 -8.38
N LEU A 140 14.43 -11.46 -7.91
CA LEU A 140 14.22 -11.77 -6.48
C LEU A 140 14.86 -13.12 -6.08
N ASP A 141 15.77 -13.63 -6.90
CA ASP A 141 16.53 -14.83 -6.59
C ASP A 141 17.36 -14.66 -5.31
N ILE A 142 17.37 -15.68 -4.47
CA ILE A 142 18.04 -15.65 -3.16
C ILE A 142 19.54 -15.42 -3.27
N THR A 143 20.16 -15.83 -4.36
CA THR A 143 21.60 -15.63 -4.62
C THR A 143 21.97 -14.15 -4.71
N ASN A 144 21.06 -13.28 -5.18
CA ASN A 144 21.26 -11.83 -5.21
C ASN A 144 21.34 -11.20 -3.81
N PHE A 145 20.97 -11.96 -2.78
CA PHE A 145 20.95 -11.52 -1.37
C PHE A 145 22.00 -12.26 -0.52
N GLY A 146 22.88 -13.06 -1.14
CA GLY A 146 23.89 -13.83 -0.43
C GLY A 146 23.35 -15.04 0.33
N LEU A 147 22.23 -15.58 -0.12
CA LEU A 147 21.61 -16.82 0.36
C LEU A 147 21.75 -17.91 -0.70
N SER A 148 21.64 -19.16 -0.30
CA SER A 148 21.80 -20.31 -1.17
C SER A 148 20.69 -21.35 -0.96
N SER A 149 20.63 -22.36 -1.84
CA SER A 149 19.70 -23.50 -1.68
C SER A 149 19.93 -24.28 -0.38
N ALA A 150 21.12 -24.28 0.18
CA ALA A 150 21.40 -24.92 1.47
C ALA A 150 20.67 -24.22 2.64
N ASP A 151 20.32 -22.95 2.49
CA ASP A 151 19.66 -22.15 3.53
C ASP A 151 18.13 -22.34 3.55
N LEU A 152 17.55 -22.96 2.52
CA LEU A 152 16.08 -23.07 2.36
C LEU A 152 15.35 -23.70 3.56
N ASN A 153 15.98 -24.66 4.23
CA ASN A 153 15.40 -25.33 5.40
C ASN A 153 15.79 -24.67 6.74
N THR A 154 16.65 -23.65 6.71
CA THR A 154 17.07 -22.95 7.92
C THR A 154 15.95 -22.04 8.41
N VAL A 155 15.71 -22.07 9.72
CA VAL A 155 14.69 -21.23 10.38
C VAL A 155 15.30 -19.87 10.72
N PHE A 156 14.55 -18.79 10.39
CA PHE A 156 14.97 -17.41 10.58
C PHE A 156 13.97 -16.61 11.41
N ASP A 157 14.49 -15.84 12.35
CA ASP A 157 13.71 -14.90 13.17
C ASP A 157 13.22 -13.69 12.37
N ALA A 158 13.89 -13.34 11.28
CA ALA A 158 13.49 -12.31 10.34
C ALA A 158 12.05 -12.48 9.81
N ALA A 159 11.47 -13.68 9.87
CA ALA A 159 10.07 -13.94 9.57
C ALA A 159 9.09 -13.06 10.36
N LYS A 160 9.46 -12.65 11.59
CA LYS A 160 8.65 -11.76 12.43
C LYS A 160 8.38 -10.39 11.78
N VAL A 161 9.32 -9.89 10.95
CA VAL A 161 9.18 -8.62 10.22
C VAL A 161 8.04 -8.64 9.19
N ILE A 162 7.65 -9.82 8.76
CA ILE A 162 6.52 -10.03 7.84
C ILE A 162 5.29 -10.61 8.56
N TYR A 163 5.23 -10.47 9.89
CA TYR A 163 4.11 -10.83 10.76
C TYR A 163 3.77 -12.33 10.80
N ILE A 164 4.76 -13.20 10.56
CA ILE A 164 4.64 -14.65 10.73
C ILE A 164 5.61 -15.15 11.80
N GLN A 165 5.36 -16.34 12.32
CA GLN A 165 6.27 -16.97 13.29
C GLN A 165 7.61 -17.33 12.61
N PRO A 166 8.72 -17.45 13.37
CA PRO A 166 9.97 -17.97 12.84
C PRO A 166 9.74 -19.25 12.06
N CYS A 167 10.20 -19.28 10.83
CA CYS A 167 9.98 -20.39 9.91
C CYS A 167 11.13 -20.52 8.91
N SER A 168 11.09 -21.55 8.09
CA SER A 168 12.14 -21.81 7.10
C SER A 168 12.20 -20.72 6.02
N LEU A 169 13.38 -20.50 5.44
CA LEU A 169 13.55 -19.57 4.32
C LEU A 169 12.58 -19.88 3.17
N GLN A 170 12.33 -21.15 2.90
CA GLN A 170 11.38 -21.57 1.87
C GLN A 170 9.95 -21.07 2.17
N GLU A 171 9.52 -21.12 3.44
CA GLU A 171 8.21 -20.62 3.86
C GLU A 171 8.15 -19.08 3.79
N ILE A 172 9.24 -18.39 4.19
CA ILE A 172 9.37 -16.95 4.05
C ILE A 172 9.21 -16.54 2.59
N ILE A 173 9.94 -17.18 1.66
CA ILE A 173 9.86 -16.89 0.21
C ILE A 173 8.44 -17.12 -0.29
N LYS A 174 7.82 -18.26 0.07
CA LYS A 174 6.44 -18.57 -0.33
C LYS A 174 5.45 -17.51 0.15
N HIS A 175 5.59 -17.05 1.39
CA HIS A 175 4.74 -15.99 1.94
C HIS A 175 4.95 -14.68 1.19
N LEU A 176 6.21 -14.25 0.99
CA LEU A 176 6.56 -13.05 0.26
C LEU A 176 6.05 -13.07 -1.19
N ASP A 177 6.19 -14.20 -1.87
CA ASP A 177 5.68 -14.40 -3.23
C ASP A 177 4.14 -14.27 -3.25
N THR A 178 3.46 -14.85 -2.26
CA THR A 178 2.00 -14.75 -2.12
C THR A 178 1.55 -13.32 -1.90
N VAL A 179 2.24 -12.56 -1.04
CA VAL A 179 1.87 -11.19 -0.69
C VAL A 179 2.19 -10.19 -1.80
N TYR A 180 3.36 -10.31 -2.45
CA TYR A 180 3.90 -9.25 -3.31
C TYR A 180 3.94 -9.58 -4.81
N CYS A 181 3.85 -10.86 -5.21
CA CYS A 181 4.09 -11.28 -6.59
C CYS A 181 2.88 -11.95 -7.27
N GLN A 182 1.69 -11.93 -6.67
CA GLN A 182 0.50 -12.55 -7.26
C GLN A 182 -0.29 -11.54 -8.14
N HIS A 183 -1.60 -11.43 -7.93
CA HIS A 183 -2.49 -10.70 -8.83
C HIS A 183 -2.65 -9.21 -8.48
N ILE A 184 -2.06 -8.75 -7.39
CA ILE A 184 -2.11 -7.34 -6.96
C ILE A 184 -0.68 -6.85 -6.80
N GLY A 185 -0.28 -5.85 -7.59
CA GLY A 185 0.99 -5.13 -7.46
C GLY A 185 0.83 -3.93 -6.54
N ILE A 186 1.76 -3.75 -5.61
CA ILE A 186 1.72 -2.66 -4.63
C ILE A 186 3.06 -1.95 -4.61
N GLU A 187 3.02 -0.63 -4.79
CA GLU A 187 4.15 0.27 -4.67
C GLU A 187 3.88 1.24 -3.52
N TYR A 188 4.67 1.18 -2.44
CA TYR A 188 4.46 2.02 -1.26
C TYR A 188 5.75 2.43 -0.55
N MET A 189 6.89 1.84 -0.90
CA MET A 189 8.18 2.10 -0.23
C MET A 189 8.70 3.53 -0.43
N TYR A 190 8.12 4.31 -1.34
CA TYR A 190 8.42 5.73 -1.53
C TYR A 190 7.74 6.65 -0.49
N ILE A 191 6.82 6.13 0.31
CA ILE A 191 6.12 6.90 1.34
C ILE A 191 7.10 7.26 2.45
N ARG A 192 7.22 8.55 2.76
CA ARG A 192 8.23 9.08 3.71
C ARG A 192 7.84 8.94 5.18
N LYS A 193 6.57 8.61 5.49
CA LYS A 193 6.07 8.45 6.86
C LYS A 193 6.18 6.99 7.29
N PRO A 194 7.10 6.63 8.21
CA PRO A 194 7.33 5.23 8.61
C PRO A 194 6.06 4.55 9.14
N GLU A 195 5.26 5.26 9.94
CA GLU A 195 4.01 4.74 10.50
C GLU A 195 2.97 4.36 9.45
N VAL A 196 2.98 5.02 8.28
CA VAL A 196 2.11 4.68 7.15
C VAL A 196 2.62 3.44 6.43
N VAL A 197 3.94 3.36 6.21
CA VAL A 197 4.60 2.21 5.59
C VAL A 197 4.34 0.95 6.42
N GLU A 198 4.57 1.03 7.72
CA GLU A 198 4.34 -0.08 8.66
C GLU A 198 2.87 -0.52 8.66
N TRP A 199 1.94 0.44 8.73
CA TRP A 199 0.51 0.11 8.65
C TRP A 199 0.16 -0.65 7.37
N ILE A 200 0.70 -0.24 6.21
CA ILE A 200 0.50 -0.93 4.93
C ILE A 200 1.06 -2.35 5.01
N GLN A 201 2.31 -2.51 5.47
CA GLN A 201 2.98 -3.81 5.60
C GLN A 201 2.18 -4.76 6.49
N LYS A 202 1.71 -4.27 7.65
CA LYS A 202 0.87 -5.03 8.55
C LYS A 202 -0.45 -5.48 7.91
N LYS A 203 -1.09 -4.58 7.14
CA LYS A 203 -2.34 -4.91 6.44
C LYS A 203 -2.14 -5.96 5.34
N LEU A 204 -1.02 -5.90 4.63
CA LEU A 204 -0.67 -6.88 3.60
C LEU A 204 -0.35 -8.25 4.22
N GLY A 205 0.47 -8.28 5.30
CA GLY A 205 0.88 -9.51 5.95
C GLY A 205 -0.27 -10.28 6.61
N ILE A 206 -1.23 -9.59 7.26
CA ILE A 206 -2.34 -10.26 7.98
C ILE A 206 -3.23 -11.08 7.04
N ASN A 207 -3.44 -10.64 5.82
CA ASN A 207 -4.37 -11.25 4.87
C ASN A 207 -3.66 -11.86 3.66
N ASP A 208 -2.33 -11.98 3.67
CA ASP A 208 -1.51 -12.45 2.55
C ASP A 208 -1.81 -11.70 1.24
N ASN A 209 -2.22 -10.42 1.35
CA ASN A 209 -2.72 -9.62 0.23
C ASN A 209 -3.83 -10.33 -0.58
N GLN A 210 -4.56 -11.24 0.06
CA GLN A 210 -5.67 -11.98 -0.55
C GLN A 210 -6.99 -11.64 0.14
N PRO A 211 -7.79 -10.72 -0.44
CA PRO A 211 -9.05 -10.32 0.17
C PRO A 211 -10.04 -11.48 0.20
N LYS A 212 -10.61 -11.75 1.37
CA LYS A 212 -11.68 -12.72 1.55
C LYS A 212 -13.03 -12.00 1.46
N PHE A 213 -13.68 -12.10 0.31
CA PHE A 213 -15.02 -11.53 0.12
C PHE A 213 -16.11 -12.48 0.62
N SER A 214 -17.14 -11.92 1.29
CA SER A 214 -18.38 -12.62 1.58
C SER A 214 -19.15 -12.93 0.27
N LEU A 215 -20.16 -13.78 0.34
CA LEU A 215 -21.00 -14.08 -0.81
C LEU A 215 -21.70 -12.82 -1.33
N GLU A 216 -22.21 -11.99 -0.42
CA GLU A 216 -22.85 -10.70 -0.73
C GLU A 216 -21.84 -9.75 -1.41
N GLY A 217 -20.62 -9.67 -0.88
CA GLY A 217 -19.55 -8.88 -1.49
C GLY A 217 -19.22 -9.34 -2.92
N LYS A 218 -19.16 -10.65 -3.15
CA LYS A 218 -18.92 -11.21 -4.50
C LYS A 218 -20.10 -10.89 -5.45
N LYS A 219 -21.35 -10.99 -4.99
CA LYS A 219 -22.53 -10.62 -5.77
C LYS A 219 -22.55 -9.14 -6.11
N LEU A 220 -22.18 -8.27 -5.16
CA LEU A 220 -22.06 -6.82 -5.40
C LEU A 220 -21.03 -6.52 -6.48
N ILE A 221 -19.83 -7.10 -6.36
CA ILE A 221 -18.77 -6.95 -7.36
C ILE A 221 -19.25 -7.41 -8.73
N LEU A 222 -19.85 -8.59 -8.82
CA LEU A 222 -20.36 -9.13 -10.07
C LEU A 222 -21.44 -8.22 -10.68
N ASN A 223 -22.37 -7.71 -9.87
CA ASN A 223 -23.41 -6.78 -10.32
C ASN A 223 -22.78 -5.49 -10.89
N LYS A 224 -21.81 -4.90 -10.20
CA LYS A 224 -21.09 -3.70 -10.67
C LYS A 224 -20.31 -3.94 -11.96
N LEU A 225 -19.66 -5.09 -12.09
CA LEU A 225 -18.99 -5.49 -13.33
C LEU A 225 -20.00 -5.66 -14.47
N ASN A 226 -21.14 -6.33 -14.21
CA ASN A 226 -22.21 -6.49 -15.20
C ASN A 226 -22.77 -5.14 -15.65
N GLN A 227 -23.01 -4.20 -14.73
CA GLN A 227 -23.44 -2.84 -15.07
C GLN A 227 -22.43 -2.14 -16.00
N ALA A 228 -21.13 -2.23 -15.69
CA ALA A 228 -20.08 -1.65 -16.51
C ALA A 228 -20.03 -2.24 -17.91
N VAL A 229 -20.03 -3.57 -18.02
CA VAL A 229 -19.99 -4.29 -19.30
C VAL A 229 -21.26 -4.04 -20.12
N SER A 230 -22.44 -4.10 -19.50
CA SER A 230 -23.71 -3.88 -20.20
C SER A 230 -23.82 -2.47 -20.77
N PHE A 231 -23.32 -1.46 -20.04
CA PHE A 231 -23.26 -0.10 -20.51
C PHE A 231 -22.36 0.05 -21.75
N GLU A 232 -21.16 -0.53 -21.73
CA GLU A 232 -20.25 -0.50 -22.88
C GLU A 232 -20.84 -1.23 -24.09
N ASN A 233 -21.42 -2.42 -23.90
CA ASN A 233 -22.03 -3.20 -24.95
C ASN A 233 -23.24 -2.46 -25.58
N PHE A 234 -24.05 -1.80 -24.77
CA PHE A 234 -25.15 -1.00 -25.28
C PHE A 234 -24.66 0.15 -26.16
N LEU A 235 -23.68 0.93 -25.68
CA LEU A 235 -23.10 2.03 -26.46
C LEU A 235 -22.44 1.53 -27.75
N HIS A 236 -21.77 0.38 -27.68
CA HIS A 236 -21.14 -0.22 -28.85
C HIS A 236 -22.16 -0.58 -29.94
N THR A 237 -23.27 -1.16 -29.52
CA THR A 237 -24.32 -1.63 -30.46
C THR A 237 -25.19 -0.50 -30.98
N LYS A 238 -25.55 0.44 -30.12
CA LYS A 238 -26.48 1.52 -30.47
C LYS A 238 -25.81 2.67 -31.23
N TYR A 239 -24.57 3.02 -30.87
CA TYR A 239 -23.88 4.20 -31.38
C TYR A 239 -22.62 3.82 -32.17
N VAL A 240 -22.80 2.99 -33.18
CA VAL A 240 -21.71 2.49 -34.03
C VAL A 240 -20.93 3.65 -34.67
N GLY A 241 -19.61 3.59 -34.60
CA GLY A 241 -18.71 4.59 -35.18
C GLY A 241 -18.54 5.90 -34.39
N GLN A 242 -19.34 6.13 -33.33
CA GLN A 242 -19.15 7.29 -32.46
C GLN A 242 -18.03 7.06 -31.45
N LYS A 243 -17.26 8.11 -31.16
CA LYS A 243 -16.24 8.08 -30.09
C LYS A 243 -16.92 7.94 -28.74
N ARG A 244 -16.52 6.94 -27.94
CA ARG A 244 -17.04 6.71 -26.60
C ARG A 244 -15.95 6.54 -25.54
N PHE A 245 -14.68 6.37 -25.96
CA PHE A 245 -13.54 6.09 -25.07
C PHE A 245 -13.88 5.01 -24.04
N SER A 246 -14.18 3.83 -24.55
CA SER A 246 -14.66 2.66 -23.80
C SER A 246 -13.79 2.30 -22.59
N LEU A 247 -14.43 1.80 -21.54
CA LEU A 247 -13.80 1.23 -20.37
C LEU A 247 -13.39 -0.23 -20.54
N GLU A 248 -13.67 -0.84 -21.69
CA GLU A 248 -13.37 -2.25 -21.96
C GLU A 248 -11.94 -2.63 -21.60
N GLY A 249 -11.80 -3.69 -20.78
CA GLY A 249 -10.54 -4.13 -20.19
C GLY A 249 -10.18 -3.46 -18.85
N GLY A 250 -10.95 -2.48 -18.40
CA GLY A 250 -10.77 -1.76 -17.14
C GLY A 250 -12.01 -1.76 -16.24
N GLU A 251 -12.97 -2.64 -16.47
CA GLU A 251 -14.28 -2.66 -15.80
C GLU A 251 -14.18 -2.79 -14.29
N SER A 252 -13.09 -3.39 -13.78
CA SER A 252 -12.84 -3.53 -12.35
C SER A 252 -12.71 -2.20 -11.60
N ILE A 253 -12.49 -1.07 -12.32
CA ILE A 253 -12.48 0.26 -11.70
C ILE A 253 -13.85 0.64 -11.11
N ILE A 254 -14.94 0.15 -11.68
CA ILE A 254 -16.31 0.48 -11.21
C ILE A 254 -16.57 -0.09 -9.83
N PRO A 255 -16.45 -1.40 -9.56
CA PRO A 255 -16.58 -1.91 -8.20
C PRO A 255 -15.51 -1.37 -7.24
N ALA A 256 -14.29 -1.08 -7.72
CA ALA A 256 -13.24 -0.50 -6.89
C ALA A 256 -13.58 0.91 -6.41
N LEU A 257 -14.05 1.80 -7.29
CA LEU A 257 -14.49 3.15 -6.94
C LEU A 257 -15.71 3.14 -6.02
N ASP A 258 -16.67 2.27 -6.29
CA ASP A 258 -17.85 2.12 -5.43
C ASP A 258 -17.46 1.72 -4.01
N ALA A 259 -16.63 0.69 -3.85
CA ALA A 259 -16.11 0.25 -2.56
C ALA A 259 -15.28 1.32 -1.85
N LEU A 260 -14.48 2.09 -2.60
CA LEU A 260 -13.68 3.19 -2.08
C LEU A 260 -14.56 4.30 -1.50
N ILE A 261 -15.59 4.73 -2.23
CA ILE A 261 -16.52 5.78 -1.80
C ILE A 261 -17.32 5.32 -0.57
N GLU A 262 -17.84 4.08 -0.58
CA GLU A 262 -18.52 3.48 0.57
C GLU A 262 -17.62 3.50 1.82
N LYS A 263 -16.38 3.03 1.66
CA LYS A 263 -15.43 2.98 2.78
C LYS A 263 -14.98 4.35 3.26
N ALA A 264 -14.82 5.31 2.36
CA ALA A 264 -14.49 6.68 2.69
C ALA A 264 -15.61 7.32 3.52
N ALA A 265 -16.87 7.16 3.11
CA ALA A 265 -18.03 7.66 3.84
C ALA A 265 -18.16 7.02 5.24
N GLU A 266 -17.91 5.71 5.38
CA GLU A 266 -17.85 5.05 6.69
C GLU A 266 -16.83 5.71 7.62
N LYS A 267 -15.71 6.16 7.07
CA LYS A 267 -14.63 6.84 7.81
C LYS A 267 -14.88 8.33 8.05
N GLY A 268 -16.03 8.86 7.64
CA GLY A 268 -16.42 10.24 7.87
C GLY A 268 -15.99 11.23 6.78
N VAL A 269 -15.62 10.74 5.60
CA VAL A 269 -15.39 11.60 4.44
C VAL A 269 -16.72 12.14 3.94
N GLU A 270 -16.83 13.46 3.83
CA GLU A 270 -18.06 14.17 3.40
C GLU A 270 -18.01 14.58 1.92
N LYS A 271 -16.81 14.78 1.37
CA LYS A 271 -16.61 15.19 -0.03
C LYS A 271 -15.57 14.32 -0.69
N PHE A 272 -15.85 13.93 -1.92
CA PHE A 272 -14.99 13.14 -2.75
C PHE A 272 -14.80 13.86 -4.10
N VAL A 273 -13.57 14.28 -4.38
CA VAL A 273 -13.23 14.95 -5.63
C VAL A 273 -12.44 14.01 -6.52
N MET A 274 -12.84 13.91 -7.76
CA MET A 274 -12.25 13.00 -8.74
C MET A 274 -11.86 13.75 -10.01
N GLY A 275 -10.67 13.45 -10.53
CA GLY A 275 -10.22 13.81 -11.85
C GLY A 275 -9.88 12.56 -12.64
N MET A 276 -10.21 12.56 -13.91
CA MET A 276 -9.85 11.48 -14.82
C MET A 276 -9.84 11.96 -16.26
N ALA A 277 -9.03 11.31 -17.09
CA ALA A 277 -9.07 11.47 -18.52
C ALA A 277 -10.38 10.91 -19.13
N HIS A 278 -10.50 10.94 -20.45
CA HIS A 278 -11.72 10.58 -21.16
C HIS A 278 -12.05 9.07 -21.16
N ARG A 279 -11.06 8.17 -21.06
CA ARG A 279 -11.28 6.72 -21.12
C ARG A 279 -12.09 6.22 -19.91
N GLY A 280 -13.22 5.59 -20.19
CA GLY A 280 -14.14 5.08 -19.18
C GLY A 280 -14.98 6.15 -18.48
N ARG A 281 -14.86 7.44 -18.85
CA ARG A 281 -15.54 8.54 -18.18
C ARG A 281 -17.05 8.42 -18.22
N LEU A 282 -17.64 8.05 -19.34
CA LEU A 282 -19.09 7.86 -19.48
C LEU A 282 -19.59 6.75 -18.56
N ASN A 283 -18.84 5.67 -18.45
CA ASN A 283 -19.17 4.55 -17.56
C ASN A 283 -19.10 4.97 -16.07
N VAL A 284 -18.09 5.75 -15.71
CA VAL A 284 -17.96 6.31 -14.36
C VAL A 284 -19.09 7.29 -14.05
N LEU A 285 -19.46 8.17 -14.99
CA LEU A 285 -20.60 9.08 -14.86
C LEU A 285 -21.89 8.31 -14.60
N ALA A 286 -22.15 7.24 -15.37
CA ALA A 286 -23.35 6.43 -15.22
C ALA A 286 -23.35 5.62 -13.92
N ASN A 287 -22.30 4.80 -13.69
CA ASN A 287 -22.32 3.76 -12.67
C ASN A 287 -21.80 4.21 -11.29
N ILE A 288 -21.06 5.31 -11.21
CA ILE A 288 -20.52 5.85 -9.95
C ILE A 288 -21.24 7.13 -9.55
N PHE A 289 -21.38 8.08 -10.48
CA PHE A 289 -21.98 9.38 -10.22
C PHE A 289 -23.51 9.38 -10.38
N GLY A 290 -24.07 8.35 -11.01
CA GLY A 290 -25.52 8.23 -11.20
C GLY A 290 -26.11 9.18 -12.25
N LYS A 291 -25.29 9.66 -13.21
CA LYS A 291 -25.79 10.40 -14.36
C LYS A 291 -26.80 9.51 -15.11
N SER A 292 -27.97 10.08 -15.43
CA SER A 292 -29.01 9.29 -16.08
C SER A 292 -28.53 8.80 -17.46
N THR A 293 -28.85 7.55 -17.78
CA THR A 293 -28.54 7.01 -19.13
C THR A 293 -29.29 7.76 -20.22
N GLN A 294 -30.46 8.33 -19.90
CA GLN A 294 -31.24 9.16 -20.82
C GLN A 294 -30.47 10.44 -21.19
N ASP A 295 -29.83 11.10 -20.23
CA ASP A 295 -29.02 12.28 -20.49
C ASP A 295 -27.79 11.92 -21.33
N ILE A 296 -27.07 10.82 -20.95
CA ILE A 296 -25.90 10.36 -21.72
C ILE A 296 -26.29 10.01 -23.15
N PHE A 297 -27.40 9.30 -23.36
CA PHE A 297 -27.84 8.92 -24.71
C PHE A 297 -28.35 10.12 -25.51
N GLY A 298 -28.99 11.10 -24.85
CA GLY A 298 -29.34 12.36 -25.48
C GLY A 298 -28.16 13.12 -26.05
N GLU A 299 -27.02 13.08 -25.32
CA GLU A 299 -25.75 13.65 -25.82
C GLU A 299 -25.20 12.92 -27.06
N PHE A 300 -25.46 11.60 -27.19
CA PHE A 300 -25.13 10.84 -28.40
C PHE A 300 -26.06 11.14 -29.57
N ASP A 301 -27.33 11.38 -29.27
CA ASP A 301 -28.37 11.68 -30.28
C ASP A 301 -28.33 13.13 -30.77
N GLY A 302 -27.38 13.94 -30.25
CA GLY A 302 -27.19 15.33 -30.66
C GLY A 302 -28.29 16.27 -30.15
N LYS A 303 -28.86 16.03 -28.97
CA LYS A 303 -29.72 17.01 -28.30
C LYS A 303 -28.89 18.29 -28.10
N ASP A 304 -29.31 19.35 -28.76
CA ASP A 304 -28.72 20.67 -28.56
C ASP A 304 -28.96 21.09 -27.10
N TYR A 305 -27.87 21.24 -26.35
CA TYR A 305 -27.90 22.01 -25.12
C TYR A 305 -28.23 23.45 -25.48
N ASP A 306 -29.02 24.08 -24.67
CA ASP A 306 -29.37 25.49 -24.80
C ASP A 306 -28.06 26.30 -24.90
N GLN A 307 -27.67 26.71 -26.12
CA GLN A 307 -26.37 27.35 -26.40
C GLN A 307 -26.18 28.67 -25.68
N GLU A 308 -27.24 29.24 -25.08
CA GLU A 308 -27.17 30.46 -24.28
C GLU A 308 -26.46 30.24 -22.91
N TYR A 309 -26.34 29.00 -22.42
CA TYR A 309 -25.82 28.71 -21.09
C TYR A 309 -24.58 27.82 -21.04
N PHE A 310 -24.21 27.18 -22.15
CA PHE A 310 -23.06 26.26 -22.19
C PHE A 310 -22.26 26.43 -23.48
N ASP A 311 -21.02 26.86 -23.36
CA ASP A 311 -20.01 26.67 -24.41
C ASP A 311 -19.80 25.17 -24.59
N GLY A 312 -20.33 24.61 -25.68
CA GLY A 312 -20.45 23.18 -25.92
C GLY A 312 -19.12 22.46 -25.87
N ASP A 313 -18.91 21.70 -24.79
CA ASP A 313 -17.82 20.72 -24.74
C ASP A 313 -18.35 19.32 -25.12
N VAL A 314 -17.44 18.44 -25.52
CA VAL A 314 -17.79 17.08 -25.90
C VAL A 314 -18.19 16.23 -24.69
N LYS A 315 -19.16 15.37 -24.87
CA LYS A 315 -19.77 14.51 -23.81
C LYS A 315 -18.78 13.80 -22.87
N TYR A 316 -17.62 13.44 -23.36
CA TYR A 316 -16.60 12.74 -22.58
C TYR A 316 -15.60 13.66 -21.83
N HIS A 317 -15.85 14.98 -21.85
CA HIS A 317 -15.10 15.95 -21.04
C HIS A 317 -15.93 16.52 -19.89
N LEU A 318 -17.25 16.39 -19.94
CA LEU A 318 -18.16 16.98 -18.94
C LEU A 318 -17.89 16.44 -17.54
N GLY A 319 -17.99 17.33 -16.55
CA GLY A 319 -17.99 17.01 -15.13
C GLY A 319 -19.38 16.76 -14.57
N LEU A 320 -19.45 16.33 -13.34
CA LEU A 320 -20.70 16.18 -12.59
C LEU A 320 -20.46 16.28 -11.09
N THR A 321 -21.33 17.02 -10.41
CA THR A 321 -21.40 16.97 -8.94
C THR A 321 -22.69 16.28 -8.54
N ALA A 322 -22.60 15.28 -7.68
CA ALA A 322 -23.75 14.53 -7.20
C ALA A 322 -23.66 14.27 -5.68
N ASN A 323 -24.80 14.05 -5.07
CA ASN A 323 -24.90 13.57 -3.69
C ASN A 323 -25.27 12.08 -3.73
N LYS A 324 -24.38 11.24 -3.24
CA LYS A 324 -24.58 9.79 -3.14
C LYS A 324 -24.97 9.42 -1.72
N VAL A 325 -25.95 8.54 -1.58
CA VAL A 325 -26.27 7.89 -0.31
C VAL A 325 -25.62 6.52 -0.32
N THR A 326 -24.79 6.25 0.67
CA THR A 326 -24.09 4.98 0.82
C THR A 326 -25.03 3.87 1.30
N SER A 327 -24.59 2.61 1.22
CA SER A 327 -25.30 1.44 1.75
C SER A 327 -25.60 1.56 3.25
N THR A 328 -24.80 2.33 3.99
CA THR A 328 -24.97 2.62 5.43
C THR A 328 -25.87 3.85 5.70
N GLY A 329 -26.46 4.45 4.65
CA GLY A 329 -27.31 5.63 4.77
C GLY A 329 -26.56 6.96 4.92
N LYS A 330 -25.23 6.97 4.90
CA LYS A 330 -24.44 8.21 4.93
C LYS A 330 -24.50 8.93 3.60
N LYS A 331 -24.58 10.27 3.66
CA LYS A 331 -24.53 11.11 2.48
C LYS A 331 -23.11 11.57 2.23
N ILE A 332 -22.66 11.45 1.00
CA ILE A 332 -21.35 11.94 0.55
C ILE A 332 -21.53 12.75 -0.74
N ASN A 333 -20.91 13.92 -0.79
CA ASN A 333 -20.85 14.73 -2.00
C ASN A 333 -19.69 14.24 -2.86
N ILE A 334 -19.98 13.86 -4.09
CA ILE A 334 -18.99 13.40 -5.07
C ILE A 334 -18.93 14.38 -6.24
N ASN A 335 -17.72 14.78 -6.59
CA ASN A 335 -17.45 15.73 -7.68
C ASN A 335 -16.49 15.11 -8.69
N LEU A 336 -16.89 15.02 -9.95
CA LEU A 336 -16.02 14.73 -11.07
C LEU A 336 -15.71 16.04 -11.79
N ALA A 337 -14.48 16.50 -11.71
CA ALA A 337 -14.07 17.71 -12.42
C ALA A 337 -14.15 17.54 -13.94
N PRO A 338 -14.57 18.55 -14.71
CA PRO A 338 -14.46 18.51 -16.16
C PRO A 338 -12.99 18.37 -16.56
N ASN A 339 -12.72 17.72 -17.70
CA ASN A 339 -11.37 17.48 -18.17
C ASN A 339 -11.32 17.49 -19.69
N PRO A 340 -10.55 18.39 -20.30
CA PRO A 340 -10.24 18.31 -21.73
C PRO A 340 -9.38 17.07 -22.03
N SER A 341 -9.16 16.77 -23.30
CA SER A 341 -8.38 15.59 -23.71
C SER A 341 -6.88 15.63 -23.32
N HIS A 342 -6.42 16.67 -22.64
CA HIS A 342 -5.05 16.79 -22.14
C HIS A 342 -4.86 15.90 -20.92
N LEU A 343 -4.03 14.87 -21.06
CA LEU A 343 -3.67 13.97 -19.96
C LEU A 343 -2.85 14.75 -18.92
N GLU A 344 -2.95 14.34 -17.64
CA GLU A 344 -2.19 14.87 -16.51
C GLU A 344 -2.60 16.27 -16.00
N THR A 345 -3.11 17.18 -16.85
CA THR A 345 -3.49 18.54 -16.42
C THR A 345 -4.57 18.54 -15.33
N VAL A 346 -5.49 17.58 -15.36
CA VAL A 346 -6.55 17.45 -14.36
C VAL A 346 -5.98 17.15 -12.95
N GLY A 347 -4.80 16.54 -12.85
CA GLY A 347 -4.12 16.31 -11.59
C GLY A 347 -3.92 17.61 -10.80
N ALA A 348 -3.34 18.63 -11.42
CA ALA A 348 -3.14 19.94 -10.82
C ALA A 348 -4.46 20.63 -10.42
N VAL A 349 -5.52 20.48 -11.23
CA VAL A 349 -6.86 21.03 -10.94
C VAL A 349 -7.45 20.37 -9.69
N ILE A 350 -7.36 19.03 -9.58
CA ILE A 350 -7.84 18.28 -8.42
C ILE A 350 -7.07 18.63 -7.14
N GLU A 351 -5.76 18.75 -7.23
CA GLU A 351 -4.92 19.24 -6.12
C GLU A 351 -5.37 20.63 -5.64
N GLY A 352 -5.63 21.54 -6.57
CA GLY A 352 -6.11 22.88 -6.28
C GLY A 352 -7.50 22.87 -5.61
N ILE A 353 -8.48 22.15 -6.18
CA ILE A 353 -9.83 22.02 -5.61
C ILE A 353 -9.77 21.43 -4.19
N THR A 354 -8.85 20.54 -3.96
CA THR A 354 -8.72 19.86 -2.69
C THR A 354 -8.02 20.72 -1.65
N ARG A 355 -7.08 21.53 -2.06
CA ARG A 355 -6.39 22.49 -1.21
C ARG A 355 -7.35 23.58 -0.72
N ALA A 356 -8.27 24.04 -1.54
CA ALA A 356 -9.28 25.04 -1.23
C ALA A 356 -10.36 24.49 -0.25
#